data_da0777ebf55a31039476dbd814170c27
#
_entry.id   da0777ebf55a31039476dbd814170c27
#
_cell.length_a   1.000
_cell.length_b   1.000
_cell.length_c   1.000
_cell.angle_alpha   90.00
_cell.angle_beta   90.00
_cell.angle_gamma   90.00
#
_symmetry.space_group_name_H-M   'P 1'
#
loop_
_entity.id
_entity.type
_entity.pdbx_description
1 polymer ?
#
loop_
_entity_poly.entity_id
_entity_poly.type
_entity_poly.pdbx_seq_one_letter_code
_entity_poly.pdbx_strand_id
1 'polypeptide(L)'
;MDEPSLLLRWAMYHFAGCEAFLLGLGLFGVAQLVLLRSPAGRVRTVAVIASRFGLIWAFAVPAPVPRWLLVVFAMSLVGLWLTARKTPPTEGTADSPATPSRAEVWRWVVVGCALVLILSEIPYQLAPRLAEQPQRLLIVADSVTAGLNDGEDTWPQRLARNTSLDIVDASQPGATLKSALRQLELLDTQPALLLLEIGGNDLLEGLPVAQFARDLEQLLVTAQRPGRTVWMFELPMPPLAFRYGEVQRRLARQYNVTLIPRRFLLQVLTSSGGTVDGIHLAPLGHQRLAELVQRLLLLELDSALNGSGRYQHVEPTKSRDP
;
A
#
# COMPACT_ATOMS: atom_id res chain seq x y z
N MET A 1 12.34 24.46 -3.75
CA MET A 1 12.12 23.76 -2.45
C MET A 1 13.22 22.72 -2.32
N ASP A 2 13.81 22.58 -1.14
CA ASP A 2 14.91 21.64 -0.93
C ASP A 2 14.37 20.20 -0.92
N GLU A 3 15.12 19.27 -1.49
CA GLU A 3 14.78 17.84 -1.42
C GLU A 3 14.56 17.41 0.04
N PRO A 4 13.53 16.58 0.33
CA PRO A 4 13.33 16.04 1.67
C PRO A 4 14.59 15.34 2.16
N SER A 5 14.98 15.55 3.41
CA SER A 5 16.16 14.90 3.98
C SER A 5 16.08 13.38 3.86
N LEU A 6 17.24 12.70 3.80
CA LEU A 6 17.31 11.23 3.73
C LEU A 6 16.48 10.58 4.85
N LEU A 7 16.52 11.14 6.06
CA LEU A 7 15.75 10.64 7.21
C LEU A 7 14.24 10.76 6.98
N LEU A 8 13.77 11.87 6.42
CA LEU A 8 12.35 12.07 6.14
C LEU A 8 11.86 11.12 5.04
N ARG A 9 12.61 10.94 3.97
CA ARG A 9 12.31 9.97 2.90
C ARG A 9 12.25 8.55 3.44
N TRP A 10 13.23 8.17 4.27
CA TRP A 10 13.23 6.86 4.94
C TRP A 10 12.00 6.68 5.83
N ALA A 11 11.66 7.68 6.65
CA ALA A 11 10.49 7.64 7.51
C ALA A 11 9.19 7.54 6.71
N MET A 12 9.04 8.32 5.63
CA MET A 12 7.87 8.24 4.75
C MET A 12 7.71 6.84 4.16
N TYR A 13 8.77 6.29 3.57
CA TYR A 13 8.75 4.93 3.00
C TYR A 13 8.40 3.89 4.05
N HIS A 14 9.08 3.92 5.20
CA HIS A 14 8.97 2.93 6.25
C HIS A 14 7.59 2.90 6.91
N PHE A 15 7.04 4.08 7.21
CA PHE A 15 5.73 4.18 7.86
C PHE A 15 4.57 4.09 6.88
N ALA A 16 4.58 4.85 5.79
CA ALA A 16 3.50 4.82 4.82
C ALA A 16 3.44 3.51 4.00
N GLY A 17 4.56 2.78 3.91
CA GLY A 17 4.66 1.47 3.24
C GLY A 17 4.22 0.26 4.07
N CYS A 18 3.86 0.45 5.35
CA CYS A 18 3.55 -0.61 6.32
C CYS A 18 4.75 -1.48 6.76
N GLU A 19 5.99 -1.12 6.41
CA GLU A 19 7.17 -1.87 6.88
C GLU A 19 7.32 -1.79 8.40
N ALA A 20 7.03 -0.62 8.99
CA ALA A 20 7.02 -0.42 10.43
C ALA A 20 6.09 -1.40 11.15
N PHE A 21 4.90 -1.65 10.58
CA PHE A 21 3.94 -2.61 11.12
C PHE A 21 4.50 -4.04 11.11
N LEU A 22 5.03 -4.48 9.98
CA LEU A 22 5.58 -5.84 9.83
C LEU A 22 6.80 -6.06 10.73
N LEU A 23 7.76 -5.14 10.72
CA LEU A 23 8.97 -5.23 11.53
C LEU A 23 8.65 -5.13 13.02
N GLY A 24 7.72 -4.25 13.40
CA GLY A 24 7.27 -4.12 14.79
C GLY A 24 6.62 -5.38 15.33
N LEU A 25 5.71 -6.00 14.57
CA LEU A 25 5.09 -7.28 14.94
C LEU A 25 6.10 -8.43 14.94
N GLY A 26 7.04 -8.45 13.99
CA GLY A 26 8.12 -9.42 13.94
C GLY A 26 9.00 -9.33 15.19
N LEU A 27 9.46 -8.13 15.56
CA LEU A 27 10.24 -7.90 16.77
C LEU A 27 9.48 -8.29 18.04
N PHE A 28 8.18 -7.93 18.12
CA PHE A 28 7.30 -8.36 19.20
C PHE A 28 7.22 -9.88 19.30
N GLY A 29 6.96 -10.58 18.19
CA GLY A 29 6.82 -12.02 18.14
C GLY A 29 8.11 -12.73 18.59
N VAL A 30 9.27 -12.32 18.05
CA VAL A 30 10.58 -12.85 18.47
C VAL A 30 10.83 -12.62 19.96
N ALA A 31 10.53 -11.43 20.47
CA ALA A 31 10.67 -11.12 21.88
C ALA A 31 9.79 -12.02 22.77
N GLN A 32 8.54 -12.31 22.36
CA GLN A 32 7.66 -13.23 23.07
C GLN A 32 8.19 -14.67 23.05
N LEU A 33 8.74 -15.14 21.91
CA LEU A 33 9.38 -16.46 21.81
C LEU A 33 10.61 -16.60 22.72
N VAL A 34 11.42 -15.53 22.84
CA VAL A 34 12.54 -15.50 23.80
C VAL A 34 12.01 -15.58 25.23
N LEU A 35 10.94 -14.83 25.56
CA LEU A 35 10.32 -14.84 26.89
C LEU A 35 9.66 -16.20 27.25
N LEU A 36 9.26 -17.02 26.28
CA LEU A 36 8.79 -18.39 26.50
C LEU A 36 9.87 -19.31 27.08
N ARG A 37 11.15 -19.05 26.77
CA ARG A 37 12.29 -19.80 27.33
C ARG A 37 12.66 -19.38 28.74
N SER A 38 11.82 -18.57 29.39
CA SER A 38 12.00 -18.08 30.77
C SER A 38 13.41 -17.51 31.05
N PRO A 39 13.94 -16.61 30.22
CA PRO A 39 15.29 -16.09 30.38
C PRO A 39 15.39 -15.27 31.68
N ALA A 40 16.58 -15.26 32.27
CA ALA A 40 16.90 -14.49 33.47
C ALA A 40 17.75 -13.25 33.13
N GLY A 41 17.84 -12.33 34.07
CA GLY A 41 18.76 -11.19 34.02
C GLY A 41 18.58 -10.29 32.80
N ARG A 42 19.70 -9.89 32.18
CA ARG A 42 19.73 -8.94 31.06
C ARG A 42 18.92 -9.38 29.85
N VAL A 43 18.90 -10.67 29.54
CA VAL A 43 18.17 -11.21 28.37
C VAL A 43 16.67 -10.97 28.54
N ARG A 44 16.13 -11.21 29.73
CA ARG A 44 14.71 -10.94 30.02
C ARG A 44 14.39 -9.44 29.86
N THR A 45 15.23 -8.57 30.40
CA THR A 45 15.04 -7.12 30.31
C THR A 45 15.02 -6.66 28.85
N VAL A 46 15.98 -7.10 28.04
CA VAL A 46 16.05 -6.77 26.61
C VAL A 46 14.82 -7.27 25.87
N ALA A 47 14.39 -8.52 26.10
CA ALA A 47 13.20 -9.07 25.45
C ALA A 47 11.92 -8.31 25.82
N VAL A 48 11.76 -7.87 27.07
CA VAL A 48 10.61 -7.06 27.49
C VAL A 48 10.63 -5.68 26.81
N ILE A 49 11.80 -5.03 26.75
CA ILE A 49 11.95 -3.74 26.06
C ILE A 49 11.65 -3.90 24.57
N ALA A 50 12.22 -4.91 23.91
CA ALA A 50 12.01 -5.22 22.50
C ALA A 50 10.52 -5.50 22.19
N SER A 51 9.83 -6.23 23.06
CA SER A 51 8.40 -6.50 22.93
C SER A 51 7.57 -5.21 22.98
N ARG A 52 7.84 -4.32 23.92
CA ARG A 52 7.13 -3.04 24.06
C ARG A 52 7.43 -2.12 22.87
N PHE A 53 8.69 -2.01 22.50
CA PHE A 53 9.12 -1.21 21.35
C PHE A 53 8.50 -1.72 20.06
N GLY A 54 8.48 -3.05 19.84
CA GLY A 54 7.85 -3.66 18.68
C GLY A 54 6.36 -3.33 18.56
N LEU A 55 5.61 -3.35 19.66
CA LEU A 55 4.20 -2.95 19.66
C LEU A 55 4.02 -1.46 19.35
N ILE A 56 4.78 -0.58 20.01
CA ILE A 56 4.72 0.87 19.74
C ILE A 56 5.01 1.13 18.26
N TRP A 57 6.06 0.50 17.71
CA TRP A 57 6.48 0.66 16.34
C TRP A 57 5.42 0.15 15.34
N ALA A 58 4.84 -1.03 15.60
CA ALA A 58 3.80 -1.60 14.74
C ALA A 58 2.53 -0.73 14.70
N PHE A 59 2.15 -0.11 15.81
CA PHE A 59 0.91 0.66 15.90
C PHE A 59 1.09 2.17 15.77
N ALA A 60 2.32 2.66 15.54
CA ALA A 60 2.56 4.07 15.19
C ALA A 60 1.83 4.46 13.89
N VAL A 61 1.85 3.57 12.89
CA VAL A 61 1.05 3.69 11.66
C VAL A 61 0.49 2.30 11.34
N PRO A 62 -0.72 1.98 11.80
CA PRO A 62 -1.28 0.66 11.63
C PRO A 62 -1.57 0.36 10.15
N ALA A 63 -1.26 -0.88 9.74
CA ALA A 63 -1.65 -1.38 8.43
C ALA A 63 -3.19 -1.46 8.31
N PRO A 64 -3.77 -1.34 7.11
CA PRO A 64 -5.20 -1.45 6.88
C PRO A 64 -5.65 -2.92 6.89
N VAL A 65 -5.42 -3.58 8.02
CA VAL A 65 -5.88 -4.95 8.28
C VAL A 65 -7.30 -4.97 8.81
N PRO A 66 -8.05 -6.08 8.66
CA PRO A 66 -9.42 -6.19 9.18
C PRO A 66 -9.47 -5.91 10.69
N ARG A 67 -10.38 -5.02 11.13
CA ARG A 67 -10.46 -4.57 12.53
C ARG A 67 -10.68 -5.70 13.52
N TRP A 68 -11.43 -6.73 13.14
CA TRP A 68 -11.65 -7.87 14.02
C TRP A 68 -10.35 -8.58 14.39
N LEU A 69 -9.35 -8.63 13.47
CA LEU A 69 -8.01 -9.17 13.79
C LEU A 69 -7.30 -8.31 14.84
N LEU A 70 -7.40 -6.97 14.73
CA LEU A 70 -6.83 -6.06 15.73
C LEU A 70 -7.51 -6.22 17.09
N VAL A 71 -8.83 -6.42 17.10
CA VAL A 71 -9.57 -6.68 18.35
C VAL A 71 -9.14 -7.99 18.98
N VAL A 72 -9.04 -9.08 18.21
CA VAL A 72 -8.58 -10.38 18.69
C VAL A 72 -7.16 -10.27 19.25
N PHE A 73 -6.27 -9.57 18.54
CA PHE A 73 -4.91 -9.33 19.01
C PHE A 73 -4.88 -8.51 20.32
N ALA A 74 -5.66 -7.43 20.41
CA ALA A 74 -5.76 -6.63 21.63
C ALA A 74 -6.28 -7.46 22.81
N MET A 75 -7.32 -8.27 22.61
CA MET A 75 -7.84 -9.18 23.63
C MET A 75 -6.78 -10.19 24.09
N SER A 76 -5.99 -10.71 23.18
CA SER A 76 -4.89 -11.62 23.52
C SER A 76 -3.78 -10.95 24.35
N LEU A 77 -3.47 -9.68 24.08
CA LEU A 77 -2.55 -8.88 24.89
C LEU A 77 -3.10 -8.64 26.30
N VAL A 78 -4.39 -8.36 26.44
CA VAL A 78 -5.05 -8.23 27.73
C VAL A 78 -4.98 -9.55 28.52
N GLY A 79 -5.26 -10.68 27.88
CA GLY A 79 -5.12 -12.02 28.48
C GLY A 79 -3.70 -12.29 28.99
N LEU A 80 -2.71 -11.96 28.18
CA LEU A 80 -1.30 -12.08 28.57
C LEU A 80 -0.96 -11.18 29.78
N TRP A 81 -1.41 -9.93 29.77
CA TRP A 81 -1.15 -8.97 30.84
C TRP A 81 -1.80 -9.39 32.19
N LEU A 82 -3.05 -9.86 32.16
CA LEU A 82 -3.76 -10.34 33.34
C LEU A 82 -3.08 -11.57 33.97
N THR A 83 -2.59 -12.47 33.13
CA THR A 83 -1.93 -13.71 33.61
C THR A 83 -0.52 -13.47 34.08
N ALA A 84 0.24 -12.58 33.39
CA ALA A 84 1.59 -12.23 33.80
C ALA A 84 1.67 -11.54 35.18
N ARG A 85 0.61 -10.86 35.63
CA ARG A 85 0.55 -10.24 36.96
C ARG A 85 0.28 -11.23 38.11
N LYS A 86 -0.33 -12.40 37.80
CA LYS A 86 -0.81 -13.34 38.82
C LYS A 86 0.16 -14.48 39.11
N THR A 87 1.27 -14.59 38.38
CA THR A 87 2.26 -15.67 38.57
C THR A 87 3.31 -15.23 39.60
N PRO A 88 3.23 -15.69 40.89
CA PRO A 88 4.37 -15.58 41.77
C PRO A 88 5.51 -16.46 41.26
N PRO A 89 6.77 -16.21 41.64
CA PRO A 89 7.86 -17.11 41.32
C PRO A 89 7.57 -18.46 41.97
N THR A 90 7.23 -19.45 41.18
CA THR A 90 7.11 -20.83 41.66
C THR A 90 8.49 -21.40 41.87
N GLU A 91 8.87 -21.61 43.12
CA GLU A 91 9.92 -22.54 43.46
C GLU A 91 9.42 -23.94 43.09
N GLY A 92 9.81 -24.43 41.91
CA GLY A 92 9.38 -25.70 41.37
C GLY A 92 10.05 -26.85 42.10
N THR A 93 9.26 -27.77 42.66
CA THR A 93 9.70 -29.15 42.96
C THR A 93 9.87 -29.90 41.64
N ALA A 94 11.03 -30.52 41.46
CA ALA A 94 11.59 -31.02 40.19
C ALA A 94 10.95 -32.25 39.54
N ASP A 95 9.78 -32.76 39.97
CA ASP A 95 9.32 -34.09 39.59
C ASP A 95 7.93 -34.24 38.97
N SER A 96 7.37 -33.17 38.39
CA SER A 96 6.10 -33.32 37.62
C SER A 96 6.24 -32.78 36.21
N PRO A 97 5.63 -33.46 35.18
CA PRO A 97 5.62 -32.95 33.83
C PRO A 97 4.96 -31.55 33.85
N ALA A 98 5.74 -30.56 33.54
CA ALA A 98 5.34 -29.14 33.67
C ALA A 98 4.18 -28.83 32.71
N THR A 99 2.97 -28.73 33.24
CA THR A 99 1.87 -28.13 32.49
C THR A 99 2.20 -26.67 32.18
N PRO A 100 2.01 -26.22 30.94
CA PRO A 100 2.36 -24.84 30.57
C PRO A 100 1.60 -23.85 31.48
N SER A 101 2.31 -22.88 31.99
CA SER A 101 1.68 -21.81 32.78
C SER A 101 0.65 -21.05 31.93
N ARG A 102 -0.38 -20.50 32.56
CA ARG A 102 -1.37 -19.66 31.85
C ARG A 102 -0.72 -18.52 31.08
N ALA A 103 0.36 -17.95 31.58
CA ALA A 103 1.11 -16.89 30.90
C ALA A 103 1.82 -17.41 29.62
N GLU A 104 2.34 -18.63 29.64
CA GLU A 104 2.94 -19.28 28.46
C GLU A 104 1.89 -19.54 27.38
N VAL A 105 0.70 -20.05 27.75
CA VAL A 105 -0.40 -20.22 26.80
C VAL A 105 -0.76 -18.90 26.12
N TRP A 106 -0.90 -17.82 26.88
CA TRP A 106 -1.21 -16.52 26.30
C TRP A 106 -0.06 -15.95 25.46
N ARG A 107 1.20 -16.25 25.76
CA ARG A 107 2.32 -15.89 24.88
C ARG A 107 2.22 -16.57 23.52
N TRP A 108 1.88 -17.86 23.48
CA TRP A 108 1.63 -18.54 22.21
C TRP A 108 0.44 -17.94 21.44
N VAL A 109 -0.63 -17.60 22.13
CA VAL A 109 -1.80 -16.95 21.51
C VAL A 109 -1.40 -15.61 20.89
N VAL A 110 -0.68 -14.73 21.58
CA VAL A 110 -0.27 -13.44 21.00
C VAL A 110 0.72 -13.59 19.86
N VAL A 111 1.63 -14.57 19.92
CA VAL A 111 2.54 -14.90 18.81
C VAL A 111 1.75 -15.37 17.60
N GLY A 112 0.79 -16.26 17.78
CA GLY A 112 -0.09 -16.72 16.72
C GLY A 112 -0.91 -15.58 16.10
N CYS A 113 -1.50 -14.70 16.91
CA CYS A 113 -2.22 -13.52 16.43
C CYS A 113 -1.31 -12.54 15.67
N ALA A 114 -0.08 -12.29 16.17
CA ALA A 114 0.89 -11.46 15.47
C ALA A 114 1.27 -12.06 14.10
N LEU A 115 1.47 -13.38 14.05
CA LEU A 115 1.74 -14.09 12.80
C LEU A 115 0.57 -13.97 11.81
N VAL A 116 -0.66 -14.14 12.26
CA VAL A 116 -1.86 -13.95 11.40
C VAL A 116 -1.93 -12.54 10.85
N LEU A 117 -1.64 -11.52 11.66
CA LEU A 117 -1.59 -10.13 11.21
C LEU A 117 -0.51 -9.93 10.14
N ILE A 118 0.70 -10.48 10.34
CA ILE A 118 1.78 -10.42 9.36
C ILE A 118 1.36 -11.12 8.06
N LEU A 119 0.84 -12.35 8.16
CA LEU A 119 0.41 -13.13 6.99
C LEU A 119 -0.73 -12.46 6.21
N SER A 120 -1.64 -11.75 6.91
CA SER A 120 -2.72 -11.00 6.27
C SER A 120 -2.23 -9.79 5.46
N GLU A 121 -1.03 -9.28 5.75
CA GLU A 121 -0.41 -8.15 5.03
C GLU A 121 0.46 -8.60 3.84
N ILE A 122 0.96 -9.83 3.84
CA ILE A 122 1.86 -10.33 2.77
C ILE A 122 1.28 -10.13 1.36
N PRO A 123 0.00 -10.43 1.05
CA PRO A 123 -0.54 -10.23 -0.30
C PRO A 123 -0.43 -8.78 -0.79
N TYR A 124 -0.44 -7.81 0.14
CA TYR A 124 -0.30 -6.38 -0.13
C TYR A 124 1.16 -5.90 -0.15
N GLN A 125 2.10 -6.85 -0.11
CA GLN A 125 3.53 -6.59 -0.28
C GLN A 125 4.08 -7.22 -1.57
N LEU A 126 3.33 -8.09 -2.21
CA LEU A 126 3.78 -8.80 -3.40
C LEU A 126 3.36 -8.06 -4.67
N ALA A 127 4.24 -8.06 -5.69
CA ALA A 127 3.90 -7.53 -7.00
C ALA A 127 2.72 -8.33 -7.60
N PRO A 128 1.71 -7.66 -8.15
CA PRO A 128 0.65 -8.35 -8.87
C PRO A 128 1.23 -9.03 -10.13
N ARG A 129 0.49 -10.02 -10.63
CA ARG A 129 0.85 -10.74 -11.84
C ARG A 129 -0.29 -10.67 -12.84
N LEU A 130 0.04 -10.43 -14.09
CA LEU A 130 -0.87 -10.57 -15.21
C LEU A 130 -0.80 -12.00 -15.74
N ALA A 131 -1.94 -12.52 -16.21
CA ALA A 131 -1.98 -13.80 -16.93
C ALA A 131 -1.39 -13.66 -18.35
N GLU A 132 -1.64 -12.51 -18.98
CA GLU A 132 -1.17 -12.17 -20.33
C GLU A 132 -0.73 -10.72 -20.37
N GLN A 133 0.23 -10.40 -21.23
CA GLN A 133 0.68 -9.02 -21.45
C GLN A 133 -0.44 -8.21 -22.11
N PRO A 134 -0.76 -7.02 -21.59
CA PRO A 134 -1.77 -6.17 -22.19
C PRO A 134 -1.21 -5.55 -23.49
N GLN A 135 -2.05 -5.48 -24.51
CA GLN A 135 -1.74 -4.72 -25.74
C GLN A 135 -2.12 -3.25 -25.61
N ARG A 136 -3.03 -2.96 -24.66
CA ARG A 136 -3.58 -1.65 -24.45
C ARG A 136 -3.68 -1.31 -22.97
N LEU A 137 -3.28 -0.08 -22.65
CA LEU A 137 -3.31 0.50 -21.30
C LEU A 137 -4.17 1.76 -21.30
N LEU A 138 -5.22 1.76 -20.50
CA LEU A 138 -6.04 2.94 -20.22
C LEU A 138 -5.62 3.48 -18.84
N ILE A 139 -5.47 4.79 -18.72
CA ILE A 139 -5.00 5.43 -17.48
C ILE A 139 -6.04 6.45 -17.02
N VAL A 140 -6.46 6.32 -15.76
CA VAL A 140 -7.25 7.32 -15.02
C VAL A 140 -6.46 7.68 -13.78
N ALA A 141 -6.03 8.93 -13.70
CA ALA A 141 -5.06 9.32 -12.68
C ALA A 141 -5.10 10.82 -12.37
N ASP A 142 -4.33 11.21 -11.37
CA ASP A 142 -4.17 12.60 -10.95
C ASP A 142 -2.83 13.23 -11.41
N SER A 143 -2.36 14.25 -10.69
CA SER A 143 -1.14 15.00 -11.02
C SER A 143 0.15 14.19 -10.89
N VAL A 144 0.17 13.09 -10.14
CA VAL A 144 1.35 12.21 -10.05
C VAL A 144 1.62 11.58 -11.42
N THR A 145 0.58 11.32 -12.19
CA THR A 145 0.67 10.79 -13.56
C THR A 145 0.72 11.91 -14.60
N ALA A 146 -0.20 12.88 -14.53
CA ALA A 146 -0.35 13.94 -15.51
C ALA A 146 0.82 14.94 -15.56
N GLY A 147 1.59 15.05 -14.46
CA GLY A 147 2.57 16.12 -14.26
C GLY A 147 1.92 17.42 -13.84
N LEU A 148 2.73 18.48 -13.65
CA LEU A 148 2.31 19.80 -13.23
C LEU A 148 2.31 20.83 -14.35
N ASN A 149 3.09 20.61 -15.39
CA ASN A 149 3.33 21.58 -16.45
C ASN A 149 2.98 21.00 -17.82
N ASP A 150 2.44 21.84 -18.68
CA ASP A 150 2.23 21.49 -20.08
C ASP A 150 3.55 21.11 -20.76
N GLY A 151 3.57 20.00 -21.49
CA GLY A 151 4.73 19.50 -22.20
C GLY A 151 5.73 18.74 -21.33
N GLU A 152 5.41 18.44 -20.10
CA GLU A 152 6.21 17.57 -19.24
C GLU A 152 6.29 16.15 -19.83
N ASP A 153 7.48 15.56 -19.85
CA ASP A 153 7.71 14.20 -20.35
C ASP A 153 7.30 13.17 -19.29
N THR A 154 5.99 12.84 -19.27
CA THR A 154 5.37 12.02 -18.24
C THR A 154 5.68 10.53 -18.40
N TRP A 155 5.48 9.74 -17.35
CA TRP A 155 5.77 8.32 -17.36
C TRP A 155 4.92 7.52 -18.40
N PRO A 156 3.64 7.86 -18.71
CA PRO A 156 2.92 7.16 -19.76
C PRO A 156 3.53 7.37 -21.14
N GLN A 157 3.99 8.61 -21.44
CA GLN A 157 4.66 8.93 -22.69
C GLN A 157 5.99 8.16 -22.82
N ARG A 158 6.78 8.10 -21.73
CA ARG A 158 8.02 7.32 -21.68
C ARG A 158 7.77 5.84 -21.90
N LEU A 159 6.71 5.29 -21.25
CA LEU A 159 6.34 3.90 -21.40
C LEU A 159 5.93 3.58 -22.85
N ALA A 160 5.14 4.43 -23.49
CA ALA A 160 4.74 4.26 -24.89
C ALA A 160 5.95 4.26 -25.85
N ARG A 161 6.94 5.13 -25.59
CA ARG A 161 8.18 5.16 -26.42
C ARG A 161 9.05 3.92 -26.27
N ASN A 162 9.01 3.30 -25.07
CA ASN A 162 9.89 2.17 -24.74
C ASN A 162 9.24 0.80 -24.96
N THR A 163 7.96 0.75 -25.36
CA THR A 163 7.20 -0.48 -25.53
C THR A 163 6.30 -0.39 -26.77
N SER A 164 5.69 -1.50 -27.16
CA SER A 164 4.66 -1.54 -28.23
C SER A 164 3.24 -1.27 -27.73
N LEU A 165 3.09 -0.81 -26.50
CA LEU A 165 1.80 -0.65 -25.81
C LEU A 165 1.00 0.52 -26.42
N ASP A 166 -0.30 0.31 -26.68
CA ASP A 166 -1.24 1.38 -27.01
C ASP A 166 -1.75 2.01 -25.70
N ILE A 167 -1.36 3.27 -25.44
CA ILE A 167 -1.66 3.97 -24.19
C ILE A 167 -2.65 5.09 -24.46
N VAL A 168 -3.80 5.05 -23.75
CA VAL A 168 -4.76 6.15 -23.67
C VAL A 168 -4.75 6.70 -22.25
N ASP A 169 -4.28 7.94 -22.13
CA ASP A 169 -4.06 8.61 -20.85
C ASP A 169 -5.10 9.72 -20.67
N ALA A 170 -5.97 9.56 -19.66
CA ALA A 170 -6.98 10.54 -19.24
C ALA A 170 -6.62 11.20 -17.91
N SER A 171 -5.36 11.13 -17.48
CA SER A 171 -4.90 11.74 -16.23
C SER A 171 -5.05 13.27 -16.25
N GLN A 172 -5.36 13.85 -15.08
CA GLN A 172 -5.57 15.29 -14.94
C GLN A 172 -5.01 15.78 -13.61
N PRO A 173 -4.28 16.90 -13.58
CA PRO A 173 -3.84 17.49 -12.33
C PRO A 173 -5.04 17.82 -11.41
N GLY A 174 -4.88 17.50 -10.11
CA GLY A 174 -5.92 17.75 -9.11
C GLY A 174 -7.14 16.82 -9.19
N ALA A 175 -7.07 15.73 -9.97
CA ALA A 175 -8.19 14.81 -10.08
C ALA A 175 -8.53 14.14 -8.75
N THR A 176 -9.83 14.01 -8.48
CA THR A 176 -10.43 13.30 -7.35
C THR A 176 -11.19 12.07 -7.84
N LEU A 177 -11.62 11.20 -6.94
CA LEU A 177 -12.47 10.05 -7.27
C LEU A 177 -13.71 10.48 -8.08
N LYS A 178 -14.31 11.62 -7.72
CA LYS A 178 -15.48 12.15 -8.41
C LYS A 178 -15.16 12.64 -9.82
N SER A 179 -14.03 13.30 -10.03
CA SER A 179 -13.62 13.74 -11.38
C SER A 179 -13.13 12.59 -12.24
N ALA A 180 -12.59 11.53 -11.64
CA ALA A 180 -12.17 10.32 -12.33
C ALA A 180 -13.32 9.60 -13.07
N LEU A 181 -14.56 9.77 -12.61
CA LEU A 181 -15.73 9.28 -13.35
C LEU A 181 -15.82 9.92 -14.74
N ARG A 182 -15.55 11.22 -14.86
CA ARG A 182 -15.51 11.92 -16.17
C ARG A 182 -14.32 11.46 -17.01
N GLN A 183 -13.18 11.17 -16.41
CA GLN A 183 -12.04 10.60 -17.12
C GLN A 183 -12.40 9.23 -17.72
N LEU A 184 -13.14 8.37 -17.00
CA LEU A 184 -13.62 7.10 -17.51
C LEU A 184 -14.55 7.22 -18.72
N GLU A 185 -15.35 8.29 -18.81
CA GLU A 185 -16.25 8.57 -19.92
C GLU A 185 -15.50 8.90 -21.23
N LEU A 186 -14.25 9.36 -21.13
CA LEU A 186 -13.38 9.65 -22.27
C LEU A 186 -12.77 8.39 -22.88
N LEU A 187 -12.75 7.29 -22.12
CA LEU A 187 -12.13 6.05 -22.52
C LEU A 187 -13.12 5.21 -23.32
N ASP A 188 -12.62 4.62 -24.38
CA ASP A 188 -13.41 3.69 -25.17
C ASP A 188 -13.68 2.35 -24.44
N THR A 189 -14.46 1.49 -25.07
CA THR A 189 -14.93 0.22 -24.49
C THR A 189 -14.14 -0.99 -24.97
N GLN A 190 -13.04 -0.80 -25.69
CA GLN A 190 -12.22 -1.93 -26.16
C GLN A 190 -11.57 -2.68 -24.98
N PRO A 191 -11.29 -3.99 -25.16
CA PRO A 191 -10.55 -4.75 -24.17
C PRO A 191 -9.20 -4.12 -23.86
N ALA A 192 -8.91 -3.93 -22.56
CA ALA A 192 -7.69 -3.25 -22.11
C ALA A 192 -7.41 -3.52 -20.64
N LEU A 193 -6.20 -3.20 -20.20
CA LEU A 193 -5.87 -2.98 -18.81
C LEU A 193 -6.19 -1.52 -18.46
N LEU A 194 -7.04 -1.30 -17.47
CA LEU A 194 -7.28 0.01 -16.86
C LEU A 194 -6.41 0.15 -15.61
N LEU A 195 -5.57 1.16 -15.58
CA LEU A 195 -4.74 1.52 -14.44
C LEU A 195 -5.30 2.77 -13.76
N LEU A 196 -5.64 2.64 -12.48
CA LEU A 196 -6.13 3.72 -11.64
C LEU A 196 -5.01 4.19 -10.69
N GLU A 197 -4.67 5.46 -10.76
CA GLU A 197 -3.79 6.15 -9.82
C GLU A 197 -4.53 7.40 -9.32
N ILE A 198 -5.40 7.22 -8.29
CA ILE A 198 -6.42 8.22 -7.93
C ILE A 198 -6.83 8.10 -6.46
N GLY A 199 -7.33 9.18 -5.88
CA GLY A 199 -7.82 9.26 -4.51
C GLY A 199 -6.84 9.92 -3.53
N GLY A 200 -5.64 10.27 -4.00
CA GLY A 200 -4.65 11.02 -3.24
C GLY A 200 -5.18 12.41 -2.85
N ASN A 201 -5.78 13.13 -3.79
CA ASN A 201 -6.36 14.46 -3.54
C ASN A 201 -7.54 14.39 -2.57
N ASP A 202 -8.42 13.39 -2.71
CA ASP A 202 -9.54 13.18 -1.76
C ASP A 202 -9.04 13.01 -0.32
N LEU A 203 -7.93 12.28 -0.15
CA LEU A 203 -7.30 12.07 1.15
C LEU A 203 -6.66 13.35 1.69
N LEU A 204 -5.96 14.12 0.85
CA LEU A 204 -5.28 15.36 1.23
C LEU A 204 -6.29 16.46 1.57
N GLU A 205 -7.42 16.51 0.87
CA GLU A 205 -8.53 17.43 1.15
C GLU A 205 -9.36 17.01 2.38
N GLY A 206 -9.05 15.84 2.97
CA GLY A 206 -9.74 15.35 4.16
C GLY A 206 -11.17 14.88 3.90
N LEU A 207 -11.47 14.39 2.69
CA LEU A 207 -12.79 13.86 2.35
C LEU A 207 -13.21 12.81 3.39
N PRO A 208 -14.41 12.89 3.99
CA PRO A 208 -14.84 11.89 4.97
C PRO A 208 -14.77 10.46 4.43
N VAL A 209 -14.24 9.52 5.23
CA VAL A 209 -14.03 8.12 4.81
C VAL A 209 -15.29 7.46 4.22
N ALA A 210 -16.48 7.82 4.74
CA ALA A 210 -17.74 7.31 4.22
C ALA A 210 -18.06 7.85 2.82
N GLN A 211 -17.67 9.11 2.53
CA GLN A 211 -17.82 9.70 1.19
C GLN A 211 -16.79 9.08 0.24
N PHE A 212 -15.53 9.01 0.65
CA PHE A 212 -14.48 8.33 -0.10
C PHE A 212 -14.90 6.90 -0.51
N ALA A 213 -15.53 6.16 0.42
CA ALA A 213 -16.02 4.81 0.13
C ALA A 213 -17.10 4.80 -0.96
N ARG A 214 -18.05 5.74 -0.92
CA ARG A 214 -19.09 5.82 -1.96
C ARG A 214 -18.54 6.21 -3.31
N ASP A 215 -17.66 7.22 -3.35
CA ASP A 215 -17.11 7.75 -4.59
C ASP A 215 -16.17 6.71 -5.25
N LEU A 216 -15.34 6.02 -4.44
CA LEU A 216 -14.50 4.93 -4.94
C LEU A 216 -15.36 3.74 -5.42
N GLU A 217 -16.41 3.37 -4.71
CA GLU A 217 -17.32 2.30 -5.13
C GLU A 217 -17.97 2.62 -6.47
N GLN A 218 -18.48 3.84 -6.63
CA GLN A 218 -19.05 4.29 -7.90
C GLN A 218 -18.02 4.24 -9.03
N LEU A 219 -16.80 4.70 -8.79
CA LEU A 219 -15.71 4.63 -9.76
C LEU A 219 -15.42 3.18 -10.19
N LEU A 220 -15.28 2.27 -9.21
CA LEU A 220 -14.96 0.88 -9.50
C LEU A 220 -16.11 0.15 -10.23
N VAL A 221 -17.38 0.43 -9.90
CA VAL A 221 -18.54 -0.08 -10.63
C VAL A 221 -18.51 0.39 -12.08
N THR A 222 -18.26 1.69 -12.30
CA THR A 222 -18.21 2.29 -13.64
C THR A 222 -17.01 1.78 -14.45
N ALA A 223 -15.90 1.47 -13.78
CA ALA A 223 -14.70 0.94 -14.40
C ALA A 223 -14.87 -0.48 -14.95
N GLN A 224 -15.82 -1.28 -14.41
CA GLN A 224 -16.06 -2.64 -14.87
C GLN A 224 -16.68 -2.64 -16.27
N ARG A 225 -16.02 -3.29 -17.21
CA ARG A 225 -16.49 -3.49 -18.59
C ARG A 225 -16.06 -4.88 -19.08
N PRO A 226 -16.79 -5.51 -19.99
CA PRO A 226 -16.34 -6.76 -20.61
C PRO A 226 -14.95 -6.60 -21.24
N GLY A 227 -14.05 -7.55 -20.99
CA GLY A 227 -12.69 -7.52 -21.50
C GLY A 227 -11.75 -6.51 -20.84
N ARG A 228 -12.18 -5.79 -19.78
CA ARG A 228 -11.36 -4.85 -19.05
C ARG A 228 -10.85 -5.47 -17.74
N THR A 229 -9.53 -5.52 -17.58
CA THR A 229 -8.88 -5.81 -16.31
C THR A 229 -8.59 -4.50 -15.60
N VAL A 230 -8.90 -4.40 -14.31
CA VAL A 230 -8.68 -3.17 -13.54
C VAL A 230 -7.57 -3.37 -12.52
N TRP A 231 -6.54 -2.55 -12.62
CA TRP A 231 -5.49 -2.40 -11.62
C TRP A 231 -5.56 -1.03 -10.97
N MET A 232 -5.22 -0.94 -9.69
CA MET A 232 -5.23 0.31 -8.94
C MET A 232 -4.01 0.38 -8.03
N PHE A 233 -3.32 1.52 -8.03
CA PHE A 233 -2.30 1.78 -7.03
C PHE A 233 -2.95 1.91 -5.65
N GLU A 234 -2.45 1.15 -4.69
CA GLU A 234 -2.81 1.34 -3.29
C GLU A 234 -2.18 2.65 -2.80
N LEU A 235 -3.01 3.54 -2.25
CA LEU A 235 -2.57 4.87 -1.81
C LEU A 235 -1.53 4.77 -0.69
N PRO A 236 -0.46 5.55 -0.74
CA PRO A 236 0.38 5.81 0.41
C PRO A 236 -0.45 6.41 1.55
N MET A 237 -0.31 5.86 2.76
CA MET A 237 -1.14 6.28 3.89
C MET A 237 -0.33 7.15 4.85
N PRO A 238 -0.67 8.44 5.00
CA PRO A 238 -0.15 9.22 6.10
C PRO A 238 -0.64 8.67 7.45
N PRO A 239 0.02 9.04 8.56
CA PRO A 239 -0.44 8.66 9.88
C PRO A 239 -1.93 8.95 10.08
N LEU A 240 -2.65 8.03 10.74
CA LEU A 240 -4.09 8.09 11.03
C LEU A 240 -5.04 7.92 9.83
N ALA A 241 -4.54 7.80 8.61
CA ALA A 241 -5.36 7.63 7.40
C ALA A 241 -5.62 6.15 7.01
N PHE A 242 -5.25 5.17 7.84
CA PHE A 242 -5.37 3.73 7.55
C PHE A 242 -6.80 3.29 7.15
N ARG A 243 -7.83 4.04 7.58
CA ARG A 243 -9.24 3.76 7.23
C ARG A 243 -9.54 3.88 5.74
N TYR A 244 -8.85 4.76 5.03
CA TYR A 244 -8.97 4.87 3.55
C TYR A 244 -8.38 3.63 2.88
N GLY A 245 -7.24 3.12 3.36
CA GLY A 245 -6.67 1.86 2.89
C GLY A 245 -7.56 0.65 3.16
N GLU A 246 -8.25 0.58 4.32
CA GLU A 246 -9.26 -0.45 4.59
C GLU A 246 -10.39 -0.43 3.56
N VAL A 247 -10.90 0.76 3.22
CA VAL A 247 -11.92 0.96 2.19
C VAL A 247 -11.40 0.51 0.83
N GLN A 248 -10.22 0.98 0.44
CA GLN A 248 -9.61 0.65 -0.84
C GLN A 248 -9.43 -0.87 -1.01
N ARG A 249 -8.85 -1.55 0.00
CA ARG A 249 -8.67 -3.01 -0.01
C ARG A 249 -9.98 -3.78 -0.02
N ARG A 250 -10.99 -3.32 0.71
CA ARG A 250 -12.32 -3.95 0.74
C ARG A 250 -13.00 -3.86 -0.61
N LEU A 251 -13.07 -2.68 -1.19
CA LEU A 251 -13.72 -2.45 -2.49
C LEU A 251 -12.94 -3.11 -3.63
N ALA A 252 -11.62 -3.10 -3.61
CA ALA A 252 -10.81 -3.81 -4.59
C ALA A 252 -11.14 -5.32 -4.63
N ARG A 253 -11.26 -5.96 -3.46
CA ARG A 253 -11.70 -7.37 -3.40
C ARG A 253 -13.13 -7.56 -3.89
N GLN A 254 -14.05 -6.67 -3.50
CA GLN A 254 -15.46 -6.75 -3.88
C GLN A 254 -15.68 -6.67 -5.39
N TYR A 255 -14.89 -5.83 -6.07
CA TYR A 255 -14.99 -5.57 -7.51
C TYR A 255 -13.88 -6.22 -8.32
N ASN A 256 -13.17 -7.21 -7.77
CA ASN A 256 -12.09 -7.94 -8.46
C ASN A 256 -11.04 -7.00 -9.09
N VAL A 257 -10.66 -5.95 -8.37
CA VAL A 257 -9.61 -5.01 -8.76
C VAL A 257 -8.29 -5.47 -8.16
N THR A 258 -7.26 -5.55 -8.98
CA THR A 258 -5.91 -5.89 -8.52
C THR A 258 -5.23 -4.65 -7.96
N LEU A 259 -4.82 -4.71 -6.69
CA LEU A 259 -4.04 -3.63 -6.08
C LEU A 259 -2.56 -3.77 -6.40
N ILE A 260 -1.95 -2.69 -6.87
CA ILE A 260 -0.50 -2.53 -6.87
C ILE A 260 -0.11 -2.02 -5.48
N PRO A 261 0.69 -2.78 -4.72
CA PRO A 261 1.04 -2.41 -3.36
C PRO A 261 1.65 -1.01 -3.26
N ARG A 262 1.22 -0.24 -2.25
CA ARG A 262 1.66 1.16 -2.02
C ARG A 262 3.17 1.35 -1.97
N ARG A 263 3.91 0.32 -1.53
CA ARG A 263 5.37 0.38 -1.46
C ARG A 263 6.02 0.65 -2.81
N PHE A 264 5.40 0.23 -3.93
CA PHE A 264 5.95 0.46 -5.26
C PHE A 264 5.88 1.94 -5.65
N LEU A 265 4.74 2.60 -5.41
CA LEU A 265 4.62 4.03 -5.64
C LEU A 265 5.52 4.82 -4.67
N LEU A 266 5.52 4.44 -3.37
CA LEU A 266 6.40 5.06 -2.37
C LEU A 266 7.88 4.94 -2.72
N GLN A 267 8.31 3.80 -3.28
CA GLN A 267 9.70 3.63 -3.72
C GLN A 267 10.11 4.68 -4.74
N VAL A 268 9.20 5.08 -5.61
CA VAL A 268 9.43 6.16 -6.59
C VAL A 268 9.39 7.52 -5.89
N LEU A 269 8.33 7.81 -5.14
CA LEU A 269 8.12 9.11 -4.49
C LEU A 269 9.21 9.47 -3.47
N THR A 270 9.73 8.47 -2.74
CA THR A 270 10.78 8.70 -1.73
C THR A 270 12.20 8.53 -2.25
N SER A 271 12.37 8.22 -3.53
CA SER A 271 13.70 8.11 -4.14
C SER A 271 14.36 9.48 -4.32
N SER A 272 15.69 9.54 -4.29
CA SER A 272 16.42 10.81 -4.55
C SER A 272 16.11 11.34 -5.95
N GLY A 273 15.74 12.62 -6.06
CA GLY A 273 15.31 13.22 -7.32
C GLY A 273 14.00 12.66 -7.88
N GLY A 274 13.24 11.90 -7.09
CA GLY A 274 11.98 11.29 -7.55
C GLY A 274 10.82 12.27 -7.62
N THR A 275 10.81 13.28 -6.75
CA THR A 275 9.75 14.28 -6.66
C THR A 275 10.30 15.69 -6.59
N VAL A 276 9.48 16.68 -6.96
CA VAL A 276 9.82 18.11 -6.85
C VAL A 276 9.42 18.69 -5.50
N ASP A 277 8.43 18.11 -4.82
CA ASP A 277 7.84 18.62 -3.57
C ASP A 277 7.44 17.52 -2.58
N GLY A 278 7.79 16.27 -2.84
CA GLY A 278 7.45 15.10 -2.04
C GLY A 278 6.22 14.34 -2.54
N ILE A 279 5.46 14.86 -3.48
CA ILE A 279 4.25 14.26 -4.07
C ILE A 279 4.38 14.19 -5.59
N HIS A 280 4.64 15.32 -6.25
CA HIS A 280 4.67 15.41 -7.70
C HIS A 280 6.01 14.92 -8.24
N LEU A 281 5.95 14.13 -9.30
CA LEU A 281 7.14 13.51 -9.87
C LEU A 281 8.06 14.56 -10.53
N ALA A 282 9.36 14.41 -10.30
CA ALA A 282 10.39 15.04 -11.09
C ALA A 282 10.68 14.20 -12.35
N PRO A 283 11.43 14.69 -13.35
CA PRO A 283 11.76 13.92 -14.56
C PRO A 283 12.32 12.53 -14.28
N LEU A 284 13.14 12.38 -13.23
CA LEU A 284 13.69 11.09 -12.81
C LEU A 284 12.61 10.20 -12.14
N GLY A 285 11.64 10.81 -11.46
CA GLY A 285 10.48 10.11 -10.91
C GLY A 285 9.60 9.53 -12.01
N HIS A 286 9.29 10.30 -13.04
CA HIS A 286 8.56 9.80 -14.21
C HIS A 286 9.32 8.66 -14.91
N GLN A 287 10.63 8.75 -15.06
CA GLN A 287 11.43 7.65 -15.61
C GLN A 287 11.30 6.38 -14.76
N ARG A 288 11.47 6.50 -13.43
CA ARG A 288 11.39 5.36 -12.51
C ARG A 288 9.99 4.73 -12.46
N LEU A 289 8.95 5.56 -12.55
CA LEU A 289 7.57 5.05 -12.56
C LEU A 289 7.27 4.34 -13.89
N ALA A 290 7.76 4.84 -15.03
CA ALA A 290 7.68 4.14 -16.31
C ALA A 290 8.36 2.77 -16.26
N GLU A 291 9.60 2.70 -15.75
CA GLU A 291 10.33 1.46 -15.58
C GLU A 291 9.66 0.49 -14.60
N LEU A 292 9.05 1.02 -13.54
CA LEU A 292 8.28 0.22 -12.57
C LEU A 292 7.05 -0.41 -13.23
N VAL A 293 6.23 0.40 -13.92
CA VAL A 293 5.02 -0.08 -14.59
C VAL A 293 5.38 -1.09 -15.68
N GLN A 294 6.44 -0.82 -16.46
CA GLN A 294 6.95 -1.75 -17.46
C GLN A 294 7.26 -3.13 -16.84
N ARG A 295 8.00 -3.15 -15.71
CA ARG A 295 8.32 -4.41 -15.01
C ARG A 295 7.07 -5.10 -14.46
N LEU A 296 6.11 -4.36 -13.90
CA LEU A 296 4.87 -4.92 -13.35
C LEU A 296 4.00 -5.55 -14.44
N LEU A 297 4.01 -4.97 -15.63
CA LEU A 297 3.27 -5.48 -16.79
C LEU A 297 4.05 -6.56 -17.57
N LEU A 298 5.26 -6.93 -17.14
CA LEU A 298 6.15 -7.89 -17.81
C LEU A 298 6.39 -7.54 -19.28
N LEU A 299 6.44 -6.25 -19.58
CA LEU A 299 6.71 -5.75 -20.93
C LEU A 299 8.19 -5.89 -21.26
N GLU A 300 8.50 -6.47 -22.42
CA GLU A 300 9.86 -6.53 -22.92
C GLU A 300 10.32 -5.12 -23.34
N LEU A 301 11.62 -4.85 -23.16
CA LEU A 301 12.26 -3.68 -23.75
C LEU A 301 12.36 -3.90 -25.25
N ASP A 302 11.70 -3.07 -26.02
CA ASP A 302 11.83 -3.08 -27.47
C ASP A 302 13.20 -2.44 -27.82
N SER A 303 14.27 -3.26 -27.69
CA SER A 303 15.67 -2.83 -27.85
C SER A 303 16.07 -2.58 -29.32
N ALA A 304 15.18 -2.87 -30.25
CA ALA A 304 15.53 -2.87 -31.69
C ALA A 304 14.78 -1.82 -32.53
N LEU A 305 13.74 -1.17 -32.01
CA LEU A 305 12.95 -0.23 -32.81
C LEU A 305 12.56 0.99 -31.95
N ASN A 306 12.55 2.18 -32.53
CA ASN A 306 11.77 3.31 -32.07
C ASN A 306 10.38 2.79 -31.69
N GLY A 307 10.09 2.74 -30.39
CA GLY A 307 8.93 2.06 -29.84
C GLY A 307 7.67 2.31 -30.67
N SER A 308 7.06 1.25 -31.15
CA SER A 308 5.86 1.32 -31.99
C SER A 308 4.61 1.62 -31.16
N GLY A 309 4.75 1.84 -29.87
CA GLY A 309 3.68 2.19 -28.95
C GLY A 309 3.04 3.52 -29.32
N ARG A 310 1.71 3.58 -29.15
CA ARG A 310 0.94 4.80 -29.37
C ARG A 310 0.66 5.44 -28.00
N TYR A 311 0.71 6.75 -27.98
CA TYR A 311 0.27 7.52 -26.82
C TYR A 311 -0.78 8.54 -27.28
N GLN A 312 -1.89 8.55 -26.56
CA GLN A 312 -2.96 9.52 -26.75
C GLN A 312 -3.36 10.06 -25.38
N HIS A 313 -3.26 11.38 -25.21
CA HIS A 313 -3.89 12.07 -24.08
C HIS A 313 -5.31 12.50 -24.47
N VAL A 314 -6.27 12.29 -23.58
CA VAL A 314 -7.66 12.67 -23.78
C VAL A 314 -8.10 13.57 -22.64
N GLU A 315 -8.60 14.75 -23.00
CA GLU A 315 -9.10 15.74 -22.04
C GLU A 315 -10.62 15.87 -22.17
N PRO A 316 -11.35 16.10 -21.07
CA PRO A 316 -12.72 16.51 -21.15
C PRO A 316 -12.81 17.84 -21.87
N THR A 317 -13.58 17.90 -22.94
CA THR A 317 -13.92 19.17 -23.57
C THR A 317 -14.48 20.11 -22.50
N LYS A 318 -13.82 21.25 -22.27
CA LYS A 318 -14.38 22.29 -21.44
C LYS A 318 -15.78 22.58 -21.99
N SER A 319 -16.84 22.19 -21.26
CA SER A 319 -18.18 22.66 -21.60
C SER A 319 -18.09 24.16 -21.57
N ARG A 320 -18.29 24.81 -22.72
CA ARG A 320 -18.63 26.20 -22.73
C ARG A 320 -20.02 26.26 -22.11
N ASP A 321 -20.05 26.47 -20.79
CA ASP A 321 -21.30 26.86 -20.16
C ASP A 321 -21.77 28.17 -20.83
N PRO A 322 -23.06 28.22 -21.20
CA PRO A 322 -23.63 29.35 -21.89
C PRO A 322 -23.67 30.61 -21.01
#